data_e1da1ab9f925310b5099276a96138030
#
_entry.id   e1da1ab9f925310b5099276a96138030
#
_cell.length_a   1.000
_cell.length_b   1.000
_cell.length_c   1.000
_cell.angle_alpha   90.00
_cell.angle_beta   90.00
_cell.angle_gamma   90.00
#
_symmetry.space_group_name_H-M   'P 1'
#
loop_
_entity.id
_entity.type
_entity.pdbx_description
1 polymer ?
#
loop_
_entity_poly.entity_id
_entity_poly.type
_entity_poly.pdbx_seq_one_letter_code
_entity_poly.pdbx_strand_id
1 'polypeptide(L)'
;MNKKRVIWIELLRVMACIGVIGIHAGSQHFRDMPLDSSVWAVSNFYHGINRFAVASFIMISGCLYLDSKRTWNLRRLWKRNILPIAAAYIFWQMFYAVYRIITNGTLAKGSKAALVKFMVYISKSYFHLWYLPMLIGLLIITPMLWEIVNSARGKQWEEYMIVLFLVFQILPYTINYFPLPWKPVFLWSAYGR
;
A
#
# COMPACT_ATOMS: atom_id res chain seq x y z
N MET A 1 11.23 26.30 15.76
CA MET A 1 9.76 26.37 15.63
C MET A 1 9.16 25.08 16.20
N ASN A 2 8.50 25.18 17.33
CA ASN A 2 7.77 24.04 17.93
C ASN A 2 6.56 23.73 17.04
N LYS A 3 6.65 22.69 16.21
CA LYS A 3 5.47 22.17 15.49
C LYS A 3 4.52 21.63 16.54
N LYS A 4 3.39 22.33 16.78
CA LYS A 4 2.32 21.79 17.61
C LYS A 4 1.99 20.39 17.06
N ARG A 5 2.25 19.37 17.87
CA ARG A 5 1.85 17.99 17.53
C ARG A 5 0.33 17.95 17.48
N VAL A 6 -0.19 17.51 16.37
CA VAL A 6 -1.65 17.38 16.20
C VAL A 6 -2.01 16.00 16.74
N ILE A 7 -2.49 15.97 17.98
CA ILE A 7 -2.72 14.75 18.77
C ILE A 7 -3.60 13.74 18.02
N TRP A 8 -4.63 14.21 17.33
CA TRP A 8 -5.52 13.30 16.57
C TRP A 8 -4.80 12.57 15.42
N ILE A 9 -3.82 13.20 14.77
CA ILE A 9 -3.00 12.55 13.72
C ILE A 9 -2.15 11.43 14.32
N GLU A 10 -1.55 11.68 15.48
CA GLU A 10 -0.73 10.67 16.18
C GLU A 10 -1.59 9.49 16.64
N LEU A 11 -2.78 9.74 17.19
CA LEU A 11 -3.72 8.70 17.57
C LEU A 11 -4.17 7.88 16.36
N LEU A 12 -4.52 8.53 15.25
CA LEU A 12 -4.93 7.85 14.03
C LEU A 12 -3.80 6.99 13.45
N ARG A 13 -2.54 7.43 13.53
CA ARG A 13 -1.37 6.62 13.15
C ARG A 13 -1.24 5.37 14.01
N VAL A 14 -1.38 5.51 15.33
CA VAL A 14 -1.29 4.36 16.24
C VAL A 14 -2.39 3.35 15.93
N MET A 15 -3.63 3.82 15.77
CA MET A 15 -4.76 2.96 15.39
C MET A 15 -4.52 2.26 14.03
N ALA A 16 -4.01 3.01 13.05
CA ALA A 16 -3.68 2.46 11.75
C ALA A 16 -2.54 1.41 11.84
N CYS A 17 -1.52 1.63 12.67
CA CYS A 17 -0.48 0.62 12.92
C CYS A 17 -1.06 -0.67 13.51
N ILE A 18 -1.93 -0.56 14.51
CA ILE A 18 -2.62 -1.72 15.11
C ILE A 18 -3.46 -2.44 14.05
N GLY A 19 -4.21 -1.70 13.22
CA GLY A 19 -4.99 -2.26 12.13
C GLY A 19 -4.15 -3.02 11.09
N VAL A 20 -2.98 -2.48 10.69
CA VAL A 20 -2.05 -3.17 9.77
C VAL A 20 -1.55 -4.47 10.39
N ILE A 21 -1.16 -4.46 11.67
CA ILE A 21 -0.75 -5.68 12.38
C ILE A 21 -1.89 -6.69 12.40
N GLY A 22 -3.12 -6.24 12.68
CA GLY A 22 -4.32 -7.08 12.67
C GLY A 22 -4.59 -7.75 11.32
N ILE A 23 -4.48 -7.00 10.22
CA ILE A 23 -4.59 -7.58 8.86
C ILE A 23 -3.54 -8.66 8.63
N HIS A 24 -2.29 -8.41 8.97
CA HIS A 24 -1.21 -9.37 8.72
C HIS A 24 -1.30 -10.60 9.61
N ALA A 25 -1.71 -10.45 10.87
CA ALA A 25 -1.92 -11.57 11.77
C ALA A 25 -3.09 -12.47 11.32
N GLY A 26 -4.18 -11.88 10.82
CA GLY A 26 -5.38 -12.63 10.37
C GLY A 26 -5.26 -13.21 8.96
N SER A 27 -4.29 -12.79 8.14
CA SER A 27 -4.26 -13.14 6.71
C SER A 27 -3.52 -14.43 6.36
N GLN A 28 -2.77 -15.03 7.28
CA GLN A 28 -1.86 -16.14 6.96
C GLN A 28 -2.57 -17.39 6.42
N HIS A 29 -3.77 -17.70 6.89
CA HIS A 29 -4.53 -18.86 6.47
C HIS A 29 -5.89 -18.53 5.85
N PHE A 30 -6.20 -17.23 5.68
CA PHE A 30 -7.52 -16.78 5.23
C PHE A 30 -7.95 -17.35 3.87
N ARG A 31 -6.98 -17.57 2.96
CA ARG A 31 -7.25 -18.07 1.60
C ARG A 31 -7.51 -19.58 1.55
N ASP A 32 -7.04 -20.30 2.57
CA ASP A 32 -7.10 -21.76 2.62
C ASP A 32 -8.28 -22.25 3.46
N MET A 33 -9.06 -21.34 4.07
CA MET A 33 -10.21 -21.66 4.91
C MET A 33 -11.47 -21.88 4.07
N PRO A 34 -12.30 -22.90 4.39
CA PRO A 34 -13.61 -23.08 3.78
C PRO A 34 -14.51 -21.87 4.03
N LEU A 35 -15.21 -21.39 2.99
CA LEU A 35 -16.04 -20.19 3.03
C LEU A 35 -17.24 -20.28 3.98
N ASP A 36 -17.69 -21.48 4.26
CA ASP A 36 -18.82 -21.82 5.15
C ASP A 36 -18.39 -21.99 6.62
N SER A 37 -17.10 -21.90 6.93
CA SER A 37 -16.60 -22.05 8.29
C SER A 37 -16.80 -20.79 9.13
N SER A 38 -17.13 -20.96 10.42
CA SER A 38 -17.20 -19.88 11.39
C SER A 38 -15.85 -19.14 11.54
N VAL A 39 -14.75 -19.86 11.38
CA VAL A 39 -13.40 -19.32 11.44
C VAL A 39 -13.15 -18.35 10.27
N TRP A 40 -13.62 -18.71 9.07
CA TRP A 40 -13.56 -17.80 7.91
C TRP A 40 -14.38 -16.53 8.16
N ALA A 41 -15.61 -16.64 8.68
CA ALA A 41 -16.48 -15.51 8.97
C ALA A 41 -15.83 -14.51 9.95
N VAL A 42 -15.25 -15.02 11.05
CA VAL A 42 -14.53 -14.19 12.03
C VAL A 42 -13.31 -13.55 11.41
N SER A 43 -12.51 -14.30 10.65
CA SER A 43 -11.31 -13.76 9.96
C SER A 43 -11.68 -12.69 8.94
N ASN A 44 -12.77 -12.88 8.18
CA ASN A 44 -13.26 -11.90 7.22
C ASN A 44 -13.73 -10.61 7.89
N PHE A 45 -14.43 -10.72 9.03
CA PHE A 45 -14.83 -9.56 9.83
C PHE A 45 -13.61 -8.79 10.35
N TYR A 46 -12.62 -9.48 10.90
CA TYR A 46 -11.36 -8.86 11.33
C TYR A 46 -10.62 -8.17 10.19
N HIS A 47 -10.56 -8.82 9.04
CA HIS A 47 -9.97 -8.24 7.84
C HIS A 47 -10.72 -7.01 7.36
N GLY A 48 -12.06 -7.05 7.39
CA GLY A 48 -12.93 -5.94 7.00
C GLY A 48 -12.71 -4.71 7.87
N ILE A 49 -12.77 -4.88 9.19
CA ILE A 49 -12.59 -3.78 10.16
C ILE A 49 -11.21 -3.10 9.99
N ASN A 50 -10.16 -3.87 9.77
CA ASN A 50 -8.81 -3.34 9.73
C ASN A 50 -8.42 -2.72 8.37
N ARG A 51 -9.25 -2.81 7.32
CA ARG A 51 -8.97 -2.24 5.99
C ARG A 51 -8.80 -0.72 5.99
N PHE A 52 -9.38 -0.01 6.95
CA PHE A 52 -9.21 1.44 7.09
C PHE A 52 -7.76 1.86 7.29
N ALA A 53 -6.92 0.97 7.80
CA ALA A 53 -5.56 1.28 8.26
C ALA A 53 -4.67 1.86 7.15
N VAL A 54 -4.63 1.20 5.99
CA VAL A 54 -3.82 1.67 4.85
C VAL A 54 -4.36 2.99 4.30
N ALA A 55 -5.69 3.11 4.15
CA ALA A 55 -6.32 4.35 3.71
C ALA A 55 -6.00 5.51 4.66
N SER A 56 -6.05 5.28 5.97
CA SER A 56 -5.70 6.29 6.98
C SER A 56 -4.26 6.80 6.84
N PHE A 57 -3.29 5.93 6.56
CA PHE A 57 -1.90 6.37 6.32
C PHE A 57 -1.78 7.25 5.08
N ILE A 58 -2.49 6.92 4.00
CA ILE A 58 -2.50 7.73 2.78
C ILE A 58 -3.16 9.09 3.05
N MET A 59 -4.30 9.11 3.74
CA MET A 59 -5.01 10.35 4.09
C MET A 59 -4.17 11.25 5.01
N ILE A 60 -3.52 10.70 6.04
CA ILE A 60 -2.59 11.44 6.89
C ILE A 60 -1.44 12.03 6.08
N SER A 61 -0.89 11.24 5.15
CA SER A 61 0.17 11.71 4.26
C SER A 61 -0.32 12.86 3.39
N GLY A 62 -1.52 12.74 2.80
CA GLY A 62 -2.17 13.81 2.05
C GLY A 62 -2.31 15.09 2.87
N CYS A 63 -2.89 15.02 4.07
CA CYS A 63 -3.03 16.17 4.97
C CYS A 63 -1.70 16.87 5.29
N LEU A 64 -0.63 16.10 5.45
CA LEU A 64 0.67 16.65 5.85
C LEU A 64 1.49 17.17 4.67
N TYR A 65 1.33 16.55 3.50
CA TYR A 65 2.15 16.85 2.32
C TYR A 65 1.49 17.84 1.35
N LEU A 66 0.15 17.93 1.32
CA LEU A 66 -0.58 18.84 0.42
C LEU A 66 -0.94 20.19 1.07
N ASP A 67 -0.51 20.44 2.31
CA ASP A 67 -0.72 21.73 3.00
C ASP A 67 -0.16 22.88 2.16
N SER A 68 -0.98 23.90 1.89
CA SER A 68 -0.65 25.09 1.10
C SER A 68 0.54 25.90 1.66
N LYS A 69 0.77 25.81 2.97
CA LYS A 69 1.90 26.46 3.66
C LYS A 69 3.23 25.75 3.46
N ARG A 70 3.24 24.61 2.77
CA ARG A 70 4.44 23.81 2.57
C ARG A 70 5.22 24.31 1.38
N THR A 71 6.52 24.56 1.57
CA THR A 71 7.47 24.80 0.49
C THR A 71 8.15 23.49 0.10
N TRP A 72 8.17 23.18 -1.18
CA TRP A 72 8.78 21.97 -1.69
C TRP A 72 10.25 22.16 -2.02
N ASN A 73 11.08 21.27 -1.48
CA ASN A 73 12.48 21.13 -1.86
C ASN A 73 12.72 19.66 -2.25
N LEU A 74 12.86 19.40 -3.54
CA LEU A 74 13.01 18.04 -4.08
C LEU A 74 14.22 17.33 -3.49
N ARG A 75 15.37 18.02 -3.30
CA ARG A 75 16.56 17.43 -2.70
C ARG A 75 16.30 16.95 -1.27
N ARG A 76 15.49 17.70 -0.50
CA ARG A 76 15.09 17.34 0.85
C ARG A 76 14.09 16.18 0.86
N LEU A 77 13.16 16.15 -0.10
CA LEU A 77 12.21 15.05 -0.30
C LEU A 77 12.96 13.74 -0.54
N TRP A 78 13.91 13.71 -1.48
CA TRP A 78 14.71 12.55 -1.77
C TRP A 78 15.52 12.10 -0.56
N LYS A 79 16.33 12.98 0.04
CA LYS A 79 17.25 12.60 1.11
C LYS A 79 16.57 12.24 2.43
N ARG A 80 15.47 12.91 2.79
CA ARG A 80 14.83 12.74 4.11
C ARG A 80 13.61 11.83 4.12
N ASN A 81 12.96 11.65 2.99
CA ASN A 81 11.72 10.88 2.91
C ASN A 81 11.92 9.62 2.05
N ILE A 82 12.31 9.76 0.78
CA ILE A 82 12.37 8.64 -0.15
C ILE A 82 13.53 7.70 0.18
N LEU A 83 14.74 8.22 0.31
CA LEU A 83 15.94 7.40 0.52
C LEU A 83 15.88 6.50 1.78
N PRO A 84 15.43 6.99 2.95
CA PRO A 84 15.29 6.13 4.13
C PRO A 84 14.28 5.00 3.93
N ILE A 85 13.16 5.27 3.25
CA ILE A 85 12.13 4.26 2.96
C ILE A 85 12.66 3.24 1.96
N ALA A 86 13.35 3.69 0.90
CA ALA A 86 13.98 2.80 -0.07
C ALA A 86 15.07 1.93 0.57
N ALA A 87 15.90 2.51 1.45
CA ALA A 87 16.90 1.76 2.19
C ALA A 87 16.28 0.70 3.10
N ALA A 88 15.22 1.05 3.82
CA ALA A 88 14.47 0.11 4.65
C ALA A 88 13.84 -1.00 3.79
N TYR A 89 13.25 -0.67 2.64
CA TYR A 89 12.70 -1.65 1.71
C TYR A 89 13.75 -2.64 1.22
N ILE A 90 14.90 -2.15 0.75
CA ILE A 90 16.01 -2.99 0.27
C ILE A 90 16.55 -3.87 1.39
N PHE A 91 16.76 -3.29 2.58
CA PHE A 91 17.22 -4.04 3.76
C PHE A 91 16.28 -5.21 4.09
N TRP A 92 14.99 -4.97 4.20
CA TRP A 92 14.04 -6.02 4.54
C TRP A 92 13.88 -7.05 3.42
N GLN A 93 13.93 -6.64 2.14
CA GLN A 93 13.95 -7.58 1.02
C GLN A 93 15.14 -8.54 1.09
N MET A 94 16.33 -8.00 1.32
CA MET A 94 17.54 -8.81 1.47
C MET A 94 17.45 -9.74 2.70
N PHE A 95 17.01 -9.21 3.84
CA PHE A 95 16.83 -9.98 5.06
C PHE A 95 15.89 -11.17 4.85
N TYR A 96 14.72 -10.95 4.27
CA TYR A 96 13.77 -12.02 4.01
C TYR A 96 14.26 -13.02 2.94
N ALA A 97 15.01 -12.56 1.93
CA ALA A 97 15.61 -13.45 0.95
C ALA A 97 16.62 -14.40 1.61
N VAL A 98 17.50 -13.88 2.46
CA VAL A 98 18.49 -14.67 3.23
C VAL A 98 17.77 -15.61 4.20
N TYR A 99 16.80 -15.12 4.96
CA TYR A 99 16.00 -15.92 5.88
C TYR A 99 15.39 -17.15 5.17
N ARG A 100 14.77 -16.96 3.99
CA ARG A 100 14.22 -18.06 3.18
C ARG A 100 15.27 -19.06 2.69
N ILE A 101 16.44 -18.60 2.31
CA ILE A 101 17.53 -19.47 1.87
C ILE A 101 17.95 -20.38 3.01
N ILE A 102 18.05 -19.85 4.22
CA ILE A 102 18.44 -20.60 5.42
C ILE A 102 17.34 -21.60 5.80
N THR A 103 16.09 -21.13 5.94
CA THR A 103 14.98 -21.97 6.40
C THR A 103 14.61 -23.08 5.42
N ASN A 104 14.76 -22.85 4.11
CA ASN A 104 14.48 -23.85 3.07
C ASN A 104 15.68 -24.79 2.79
N GLY A 105 16.75 -24.71 3.56
CA GLY A 105 17.93 -25.56 3.38
C GLY A 105 18.61 -25.41 2.01
N THR A 106 18.41 -24.28 1.32
CA THR A 106 18.93 -24.07 -0.04
C THR A 106 20.47 -24.02 -0.06
N LEU A 107 21.09 -23.62 1.04
CA LEU A 107 22.56 -23.61 1.19
C LEU A 107 23.16 -25.02 1.06
N ALA A 108 22.45 -26.04 1.52
CA ALA A 108 22.89 -27.44 1.40
C ALA A 108 22.94 -27.95 -0.06
N LYS A 109 22.22 -27.25 -0.99
CA LYS A 109 22.19 -27.56 -2.43
C LYS A 109 23.28 -26.89 -3.24
N GLY A 110 24.20 -26.17 -2.58
CA GLY A 110 25.38 -25.52 -3.18
C GLY A 110 25.19 -24.01 -3.41
N SER A 111 26.31 -23.31 -3.48
CA SER A 111 26.35 -21.83 -3.56
C SER A 111 25.67 -21.23 -4.81
N LYS A 112 25.81 -21.92 -5.96
CA LYS A 112 25.14 -21.46 -7.20
C LYS A 112 23.62 -21.51 -7.09
N ALA A 113 23.06 -22.57 -6.50
CA ALA A 113 21.63 -22.70 -6.25
C ALA A 113 21.13 -21.65 -5.26
N ALA A 114 21.91 -21.34 -4.23
CA ALA A 114 21.59 -20.28 -3.27
C ALA A 114 21.56 -18.90 -3.93
N LEU A 115 22.52 -18.59 -4.81
CA LEU A 115 22.56 -17.30 -5.53
C LEU A 115 21.36 -17.12 -6.47
N VAL A 116 21.02 -18.15 -7.24
CA VAL A 116 19.85 -18.11 -8.14
C VAL A 116 18.55 -17.89 -7.32
N LYS A 117 18.38 -18.63 -6.22
CA LYS A 117 17.22 -18.46 -5.34
C LYS A 117 17.19 -17.09 -4.68
N PHE A 118 18.33 -16.54 -4.31
CA PHE A 118 18.44 -15.19 -3.76
C PHE A 118 17.90 -14.14 -4.75
N MET A 119 18.33 -14.19 -6.01
CA MET A 119 17.83 -13.29 -7.06
C MET A 119 16.32 -13.44 -7.28
N VAL A 120 15.82 -14.68 -7.29
CA VAL A 120 14.37 -14.95 -7.39
C VAL A 120 13.61 -14.41 -6.18
N TYR A 121 14.14 -14.54 -4.97
CA TYR A 121 13.46 -14.04 -3.77
C TYR A 121 13.48 -12.52 -3.67
N ILE A 122 14.54 -11.85 -4.12
CA ILE A 122 14.57 -10.39 -4.25
C ILE A 122 13.56 -9.90 -5.29
N SER A 123 13.42 -10.60 -6.43
CA SER A 123 12.46 -10.22 -7.47
C SER A 123 11.00 -10.42 -7.05
N LYS A 124 10.76 -11.41 -6.17
CA LYS A 124 9.43 -11.69 -5.60
C LYS A 124 9.31 -11.00 -4.25
N SER A 125 8.89 -9.73 -4.25
CA SER A 125 8.64 -8.97 -3.02
C SER A 125 7.76 -9.76 -2.03
N TYR A 126 8.11 -9.72 -0.76
CA TYR A 126 7.25 -10.25 0.30
C TYR A 126 5.93 -9.49 0.31
N PHE A 127 4.82 -10.21 0.43
CA PHE A 127 3.48 -9.62 0.24
C PHE A 127 3.19 -8.44 1.19
N HIS A 128 3.76 -8.37 2.37
CA HIS A 128 3.56 -7.26 3.31
C HIS A 128 4.46 -6.05 3.05
N LEU A 129 5.49 -6.16 2.19
CA LEU A 129 6.37 -5.06 1.84
C LEU A 129 5.84 -4.18 0.69
N TRP A 130 4.72 -4.57 0.05
CA TRP A 130 4.12 -3.84 -1.08
C TRP A 130 3.80 -2.36 -0.78
N TYR A 131 3.54 -2.06 0.50
CA TYR A 131 3.22 -0.70 0.93
C TYR A 131 4.39 0.27 0.77
N LEU A 132 5.64 -0.18 0.97
CA LEU A 132 6.83 0.68 0.88
C LEU A 132 7.06 1.21 -0.54
N PRO A 133 7.10 0.40 -1.61
CA PRO A 133 7.21 0.92 -2.97
C PRO A 133 6.00 1.76 -3.38
N MET A 134 4.78 1.42 -2.94
CA MET A 134 3.61 2.26 -3.15
C MET A 134 3.79 3.65 -2.50
N LEU A 135 4.29 3.71 -1.26
CA LEU A 135 4.54 4.96 -0.55
C LEU A 135 5.63 5.79 -1.24
N ILE A 136 6.69 5.16 -1.76
CA ILE A 136 7.72 5.84 -2.55
C ILE A 136 7.10 6.47 -3.79
N GLY A 137 6.30 5.71 -4.55
CA GLY A 137 5.60 6.22 -5.73
C GLY A 137 4.70 7.41 -5.40
N LEU A 138 3.95 7.32 -4.30
CA LEU A 138 3.09 8.42 -3.83
C LEU A 138 3.91 9.67 -3.48
N LEU A 139 5.05 9.51 -2.78
CA LEU A 139 5.93 10.63 -2.42
C LEU A 139 6.56 11.29 -3.66
N ILE A 140 6.88 10.53 -4.70
CA ILE A 140 7.41 11.08 -5.96
C ILE A 140 6.36 11.96 -6.66
N ILE A 141 5.10 11.54 -6.67
CA ILE A 141 4.00 12.28 -7.32
C ILE A 141 3.51 13.45 -6.47
N THR A 142 3.73 13.42 -5.16
CA THR A 142 3.17 14.42 -4.22
C THR A 142 3.52 15.88 -4.57
N PRO A 143 4.73 16.28 -4.99
CA PRO A 143 4.99 17.67 -5.37
C PRO A 143 4.13 18.14 -6.55
N MET A 144 3.89 17.25 -7.53
CA MET A 144 3.01 17.54 -8.67
C MET A 144 1.56 17.69 -8.21
N LEU A 145 1.08 16.81 -7.36
CA LEU A 145 -0.26 16.91 -6.77
C LEU A 145 -0.42 18.21 -5.96
N TRP A 146 0.61 18.60 -5.23
CA TRP A 146 0.59 19.83 -4.45
C TRP A 146 0.42 21.07 -5.33
N GLU A 147 1.16 21.16 -6.46
CA GLU A 147 1.01 22.24 -7.43
C GLU A 147 -0.40 22.29 -8.02
N ILE A 148 -0.96 21.12 -8.36
CA ILE A 148 -2.31 21.02 -8.91
C ILE A 148 -3.34 21.52 -7.90
N VAL A 149 -3.30 21.01 -6.68
CA VAL A 149 -4.29 21.31 -5.63
C VAL A 149 -4.22 22.76 -5.16
N ASN A 150 -3.00 23.32 -5.07
CA ASN A 150 -2.80 24.70 -4.60
C ASN A 150 -2.80 25.75 -5.75
N SER A 151 -3.07 25.33 -6.97
CA SER A 151 -3.25 26.26 -8.10
C SER A 151 -4.54 27.09 -7.98
N ALA A 152 -4.67 28.16 -8.75
CA ALA A 152 -5.90 28.97 -8.80
C ALA A 152 -7.17 28.15 -9.19
N ARG A 153 -6.99 27.02 -9.88
CA ARG A 153 -8.05 26.07 -10.26
C ARG A 153 -8.03 24.79 -9.43
N GLY A 154 -7.36 24.79 -8.27
CA GLY A 154 -7.17 23.59 -7.46
C GLY A 154 -8.44 22.85 -7.15
N LYS A 155 -9.51 23.57 -6.74
CA LYS A 155 -10.81 22.99 -6.46
C LYS A 155 -11.42 22.24 -7.66
N GLN A 156 -11.30 22.80 -8.87
CA GLN A 156 -11.81 22.15 -10.09
C GLN A 156 -11.01 20.87 -10.40
N TRP A 157 -9.70 20.88 -10.17
CA TRP A 157 -8.86 19.69 -10.34
C TRP A 157 -9.17 18.61 -9.31
N GLU A 158 -9.45 19.00 -8.06
CA GLU A 158 -9.88 18.04 -7.01
C GLU A 158 -11.19 17.37 -7.40
N GLU A 159 -12.20 18.14 -7.80
CA GLU A 159 -13.50 17.62 -8.25
C GLU A 159 -13.33 16.68 -9.46
N TYR A 160 -12.52 17.08 -10.44
CA TYR A 160 -12.22 16.26 -11.61
C TYR A 160 -11.56 14.93 -11.24
N MET A 161 -10.56 14.95 -10.34
CA MET A 161 -9.90 13.73 -9.87
C MET A 161 -10.85 12.80 -9.11
N ILE A 162 -11.76 13.35 -8.31
CA ILE A 162 -12.80 12.57 -7.63
C ILE A 162 -13.73 11.90 -8.66
N VAL A 163 -14.19 12.64 -9.67
CA VAL A 163 -15.04 12.09 -10.73
C VAL A 163 -14.31 10.98 -11.50
N LEU A 164 -13.05 11.19 -11.87
CA LEU A 164 -12.25 10.16 -12.51
C LEU A 164 -12.13 8.89 -11.66
N PHE A 165 -11.87 9.05 -10.36
CA PHE A 165 -11.78 7.92 -9.44
C PHE A 165 -13.11 7.16 -9.35
N LEU A 166 -14.24 7.87 -9.25
CA LEU A 166 -15.57 7.27 -9.22
C LEU A 166 -15.86 6.51 -10.52
N VAL A 167 -15.58 7.12 -11.68
CA VAL A 167 -15.89 6.54 -13.00
C VAL A 167 -14.97 5.37 -13.34
N PHE A 168 -13.67 5.49 -13.11
CA PHE A 168 -12.69 4.49 -13.55
C PHE A 168 -12.35 3.43 -12.51
N GLN A 169 -12.56 3.71 -11.23
CA GLN A 169 -12.25 2.76 -10.17
C GLN A 169 -13.50 2.17 -9.52
N ILE A 170 -14.41 3.01 -9.04
CA ILE A 170 -15.57 2.55 -8.28
C ILE A 170 -16.64 1.95 -9.19
N LEU A 171 -17.00 2.62 -10.28
CA LEU A 171 -18.06 2.18 -11.16
C LEU A 171 -17.78 0.80 -11.79
N PRO A 172 -16.60 0.51 -12.38
CA PRO A 172 -16.29 -0.81 -12.92
C PRO A 172 -16.29 -1.90 -11.85
N TYR A 173 -15.77 -1.60 -10.67
CA TYR A 173 -15.76 -2.56 -9.55
C TYR A 173 -17.19 -2.88 -9.10
N THR A 174 -18.05 -1.86 -8.99
CA THR A 174 -19.46 -2.02 -8.60
C THR A 174 -20.25 -2.80 -9.66
N ILE A 175 -20.09 -2.47 -10.94
CA ILE A 175 -20.75 -3.18 -12.05
C ILE A 175 -20.34 -4.66 -12.09
N ASN A 176 -19.06 -4.97 -11.82
CA ASN A 176 -18.59 -6.36 -11.80
C ASN A 176 -19.13 -7.17 -10.61
N TYR A 177 -19.50 -6.50 -9.52
CA TYR A 177 -20.07 -7.15 -8.34
C TYR A 177 -21.53 -7.58 -8.59
N PHE A 178 -22.29 -6.85 -9.39
CA PHE A 178 -23.65 -7.23 -9.75
C PHE A 178 -23.68 -8.24 -10.91
N PRO A 179 -24.51 -9.29 -10.86
CA PRO A 179 -24.68 -10.26 -11.94
C PRO A 179 -25.53 -9.63 -13.07
N LEU A 180 -24.97 -8.69 -13.83
CA LEU A 180 -25.63 -8.09 -14.97
C LEU A 180 -25.56 -9.04 -16.17
N PRO A 181 -26.64 -9.18 -16.98
CA PRO A 181 -26.68 -10.07 -18.13
C PRO A 181 -25.71 -9.66 -19.26
N TRP A 182 -25.22 -8.42 -19.25
CA TRP A 182 -24.22 -7.91 -20.16
C TRP A 182 -23.02 -7.38 -19.37
N LYS A 183 -21.89 -8.04 -19.49
CA LYS A 183 -20.63 -7.54 -18.94
C LYS A 183 -19.81 -6.94 -20.07
N PRO A 184 -19.46 -5.66 -20.03
CA PRO A 184 -18.57 -5.09 -21.03
C PRO A 184 -17.20 -5.79 -20.96
N VAL A 185 -16.76 -6.34 -22.10
CA VAL A 185 -15.53 -7.15 -22.24
C VAL A 185 -14.28 -6.44 -21.72
N PHE A 186 -14.28 -5.12 -21.70
CA PHE A 186 -13.18 -4.28 -21.21
C PHE A 186 -12.86 -4.47 -19.71
N LEU A 187 -13.83 -4.89 -18.90
CA LEU A 187 -13.67 -5.02 -17.45
C LEU A 187 -13.14 -6.40 -17.02
N TRP A 188 -13.05 -7.35 -17.92
CA TRP A 188 -12.70 -8.75 -17.59
C TRP A 188 -11.20 -9.01 -17.56
N SER A 189 -10.39 -8.25 -18.27
CA SER A 189 -8.95 -8.51 -18.37
C SER A 189 -8.13 -8.04 -17.15
N ALA A 190 -8.68 -7.16 -16.33
CA ALA A 190 -7.95 -6.60 -15.18
C ALA A 190 -8.00 -7.48 -13.91
N TYR A 191 -8.93 -8.45 -13.83
CA TYR A 191 -9.17 -9.28 -12.63
C TYR A 191 -9.29 -10.78 -12.93
N GLY A 192 -8.74 -11.24 -14.03
CA GLY A 192 -8.69 -12.65 -14.39
C GLY A 192 -7.65 -13.40 -13.55
N ARG A 193 -8.15 -14.18 -12.58
CA ARG A 193 -7.51 -15.22 -11.74
C ARG A 193 -6.71 -14.75 -10.56
#